data_1f062aea393ec5bc9922df74c2c69eb0
#
_entry.id   1f062aea393ec5bc9922df74c2c69eb0
#
_cell.length_a   1.000
_cell.length_b   1.000
_cell.length_c   1.000
_cell.angle_alpha   90.00
_cell.angle_beta   90.00
_cell.angle_gamma   90.00
#
_symmetry.space_group_name_H-M   'P 1'
#
loop_
_entity.id
_entity.type
_entity.pdbx_description
1 polymer ?
#
loop_
_entity_poly.entity_id
_entity_poly.type
_entity_poly.pdbx_seq_one_letter_code
_entity_poly.pdbx_strand_id
1 'polypeptide(L)'
;MIKARIASAAAGALFAAAALASGPALAQQKLVLKASDVHPAGYPTVVAVEDIGKKLEKATNGRLSVQMYPSMQLGGEKEAIEQAQVGAIAFARVSVGALGPVVDELNVFNLPYVFRNTTHMQNVIDGPIGQDLLDKVTNSGKGLVGLAWMDAGARNFYNTKKPIKTMADLKGMKVRVMGNPMFVEMANSMGGNGVAMGYDQVFNALQTGVVDGAENNPPSFVFDNHYQVAKFYTIDEHLIVPEMVVFSKKIWDTLSKEEQALLVKFGHEAQQEERKLWEVY
;
A
#
# COMPACT_ATOMS: atom_id res chain seq x y z
N MET A 1 21.59 -47.28 -62.96
CA MET A 1 20.37 -46.71 -62.28
C MET A 1 20.42 -46.86 -60.76
N ILE A 2 21.56 -46.69 -60.09
CA ILE A 2 21.69 -46.83 -58.63
C ILE A 2 22.21 -45.55 -57.92
N LYS A 3 22.68 -44.56 -58.72
CA LYS A 3 23.21 -43.31 -58.09
C LYS A 3 22.19 -42.18 -57.84
N ALA A 4 20.95 -42.32 -58.29
CA ALA A 4 19.89 -41.27 -58.14
C ALA A 4 18.99 -41.46 -56.90
N ARG A 5 19.12 -42.58 -56.14
CA ARG A 5 18.27 -42.85 -54.97
C ARG A 5 18.85 -42.47 -53.60
N ILE A 6 20.14 -42.10 -53.52
CA ILE A 6 20.81 -41.77 -52.25
C ILE A 6 20.73 -40.26 -51.94
N ALA A 7 20.51 -39.40 -52.92
CA ALA A 7 20.42 -37.95 -52.73
C ALA A 7 19.07 -37.48 -52.13
N SER A 8 17.99 -38.25 -52.32
CA SER A 8 16.65 -37.85 -51.78
C SER A 8 16.42 -38.20 -50.30
N ALA A 9 17.22 -39.11 -49.74
CA ALA A 9 17.07 -39.49 -48.32
C ALA A 9 17.77 -38.52 -47.33
N ALA A 10 18.82 -37.80 -47.80
CA ALA A 10 19.57 -36.87 -46.97
C ALA A 10 18.87 -35.50 -46.78
N ALA A 11 18.04 -35.07 -47.76
CA ALA A 11 17.31 -33.81 -47.70
C ALA A 11 16.04 -33.90 -46.77
N GLY A 12 15.45 -35.07 -46.62
CA GLY A 12 14.30 -35.30 -45.75
C GLY A 12 14.66 -35.32 -44.25
N ALA A 13 15.88 -35.74 -43.91
CA ALA A 13 16.33 -35.81 -42.50
C ALA A 13 16.71 -34.45 -41.91
N LEU A 14 17.15 -33.49 -42.74
CA LEU A 14 17.47 -32.14 -42.30
C LEU A 14 16.23 -31.26 -42.02
N PHE A 15 15.10 -31.51 -42.72
CA PHE A 15 13.83 -30.79 -42.46
C PHE A 15 13.08 -31.33 -41.24
N ALA A 16 13.24 -32.59 -40.88
CA ALA A 16 12.62 -33.18 -39.70
C ALA A 16 13.34 -32.77 -38.38
N ALA A 17 14.64 -32.46 -38.45
CA ALA A 17 15.39 -32.01 -37.26
C ALA A 17 15.13 -30.54 -36.91
N ALA A 18 14.72 -29.69 -37.85
CA ALA A 18 14.37 -28.29 -37.59
C ALA A 18 12.97 -28.11 -36.97
N ALA A 19 12.07 -29.09 -37.14
CA ALA A 19 10.71 -29.03 -36.60
C ALA A 19 10.61 -29.47 -35.11
N LEU A 20 11.64 -30.11 -34.55
CA LEU A 20 11.69 -30.58 -33.19
C LEU A 20 12.30 -29.55 -32.20
N ALA A 21 12.84 -28.42 -32.70
CA ALA A 21 13.40 -27.36 -31.90
C ALA A 21 12.38 -26.28 -31.46
N SER A 22 11.18 -26.29 -32.01
CA SER A 22 10.05 -25.49 -31.55
C SER A 22 9.24 -26.32 -30.53
N GLY A 23 9.84 -26.57 -29.35
CA GLY A 23 9.06 -26.97 -28.19
C GLY A 23 7.94 -25.96 -28.00
N PRO A 24 6.73 -26.38 -27.59
CA PRO A 24 5.69 -25.44 -27.25
C PRO A 24 6.28 -24.51 -26.21
N ALA A 25 6.42 -23.21 -26.53
CA ALA A 25 6.63 -22.21 -25.53
C ALA A 25 5.45 -22.40 -24.56
N LEU A 26 5.68 -23.01 -23.40
CA LEU A 26 4.66 -23.14 -22.35
C LEU A 26 4.22 -21.70 -22.10
N ALA A 27 3.06 -21.35 -22.65
CA ALA A 27 2.45 -20.05 -22.42
C ALA A 27 2.33 -19.93 -20.90
N GLN A 28 3.19 -19.13 -20.31
CA GLN A 28 3.28 -18.97 -18.86
C GLN A 28 1.91 -18.50 -18.38
N GLN A 29 1.28 -19.22 -17.46
CA GLN A 29 -0.10 -18.97 -17.03
C GLN A 29 -0.26 -17.53 -16.58
N LYS A 30 -1.28 -16.84 -17.11
CA LYS A 30 -1.61 -15.48 -16.69
C LYS A 30 -1.98 -15.47 -15.21
N LEU A 31 -1.47 -14.49 -14.49
CA LEU A 31 -1.71 -14.30 -13.07
C LEU A 31 -2.27 -12.90 -12.82
N VAL A 32 -3.49 -12.84 -12.28
CA VAL A 32 -4.12 -11.60 -11.85
C VAL A 32 -3.78 -11.35 -10.38
N LEU A 33 -3.04 -10.30 -10.12
CA LEU A 33 -2.60 -9.87 -8.80
C LEU A 33 -3.65 -8.92 -8.22
N LYS A 34 -4.41 -9.37 -7.22
CA LYS A 34 -5.39 -8.51 -6.54
C LYS A 34 -4.69 -7.51 -5.65
N ALA A 35 -5.12 -6.25 -5.69
CA ALA A 35 -4.62 -5.15 -4.87
C ALA A 35 -5.76 -4.51 -4.08
N SER A 36 -5.54 -4.18 -2.81
CA SER A 36 -6.50 -3.52 -1.94
C SER A 36 -5.99 -2.16 -1.46
N ASP A 37 -6.90 -1.18 -1.44
CA ASP A 37 -6.70 0.11 -0.82
C ASP A 37 -8.01 0.56 -0.14
N VAL A 38 -7.91 1.23 0.99
CA VAL A 38 -9.09 1.78 1.68
C VAL A 38 -9.64 3.04 1.00
N HIS A 39 -8.80 3.76 0.27
CA HIS A 39 -9.17 5.00 -0.39
C HIS A 39 -9.92 4.76 -1.72
N PRO A 40 -10.72 5.74 -2.18
CA PRO A 40 -11.47 5.63 -3.42
C PRO A 40 -10.58 5.73 -4.66
N ALA A 41 -11.14 5.34 -5.80
CA ALA A 41 -10.48 5.50 -7.10
C ALA A 41 -10.08 6.96 -7.34
N GLY A 42 -8.89 7.16 -7.92
CA GLY A 42 -8.33 8.49 -8.14
C GLY A 42 -7.52 9.06 -6.97
N TYR A 43 -7.57 8.44 -5.80
CA TYR A 43 -6.67 8.80 -4.69
C TYR A 43 -5.21 8.48 -5.06
N PRO A 44 -4.21 9.32 -4.66
CA PRO A 44 -2.82 9.17 -5.12
C PRO A 44 -2.25 7.76 -4.98
N THR A 45 -2.42 7.12 -3.83
CA THR A 45 -1.90 5.77 -3.60
C THR A 45 -2.57 4.70 -4.46
N VAL A 46 -3.88 4.83 -4.71
CA VAL A 46 -4.64 3.94 -5.61
C VAL A 46 -4.09 4.05 -7.03
N VAL A 47 -3.94 5.28 -7.53
CA VAL A 47 -3.39 5.55 -8.87
C VAL A 47 -1.98 4.96 -9.01
N ALA A 48 -1.14 5.12 -7.99
CA ALA A 48 0.23 4.59 -8.01
C ALA A 48 0.27 3.05 -8.12
N VAL A 49 -0.58 2.35 -7.38
CA VAL A 49 -0.65 0.86 -7.47
C VAL A 49 -1.24 0.41 -8.81
N GLU A 50 -2.23 1.12 -9.35
CA GLU A 50 -2.74 0.86 -10.70
C GLU A 50 -1.66 1.03 -11.77
N ASP A 51 -0.77 2.02 -11.59
CA ASP A 51 0.33 2.27 -12.53
C ASP A 51 1.40 1.17 -12.45
N ILE A 52 1.72 0.67 -11.25
CA ILE A 52 2.53 -0.56 -11.09
C ILE A 52 1.92 -1.68 -11.96
N GLY A 53 0.60 -1.86 -11.89
CA GLY A 53 -0.11 -2.88 -12.66
C GLY A 53 0.05 -2.72 -14.17
N LYS A 54 -0.12 -1.52 -14.69
CA LYS A 54 0.05 -1.20 -16.12
C LYS A 54 1.47 -1.48 -16.60
N LYS A 55 2.47 -1.08 -15.81
CA LYS A 55 3.90 -1.31 -16.11
C LYS A 55 4.23 -2.80 -16.09
N LEU A 56 3.73 -3.55 -15.09
CA LEU A 56 3.90 -5.00 -15.01
C LEU A 56 3.29 -5.73 -16.20
N GLU A 57 2.05 -5.40 -16.56
CA GLU A 57 1.36 -6.04 -17.68
C GLU A 57 2.14 -5.84 -18.98
N LYS A 58 2.61 -4.62 -19.22
CA LYS A 58 3.45 -4.30 -20.38
C LYS A 58 4.78 -5.05 -20.37
N ALA A 59 5.48 -5.06 -19.23
CA ALA A 59 6.81 -5.66 -19.12
C ALA A 59 6.80 -7.19 -19.17
N THR A 60 5.67 -7.81 -18.78
CA THR A 60 5.50 -9.27 -18.78
C THR A 60 4.66 -9.80 -19.94
N ASN A 61 4.42 -8.97 -20.97
CA ASN A 61 3.57 -9.32 -22.12
C ASN A 61 2.19 -9.88 -21.70
N GLY A 62 1.58 -9.29 -20.68
CA GLY A 62 0.27 -9.67 -20.17
C GLY A 62 0.27 -10.91 -19.26
N ARG A 63 1.43 -11.42 -18.83
CA ARG A 63 1.49 -12.53 -17.87
C ARG A 63 1.04 -12.10 -16.49
N LEU A 64 1.53 -10.95 -16.00
CA LEU A 64 1.11 -10.36 -14.72
C LEU A 64 0.21 -9.16 -15.01
N SER A 65 -0.94 -9.13 -14.36
CA SER A 65 -1.83 -7.96 -14.35
C SER A 65 -2.27 -7.66 -12.92
N VAL A 66 -2.61 -6.41 -12.63
CA VAL A 66 -3.12 -6.01 -11.32
C VAL A 66 -4.60 -5.68 -11.44
N GLN A 67 -5.39 -6.23 -10.53
CA GLN A 67 -6.79 -5.84 -10.34
C GLN A 67 -6.91 -5.09 -9.02
N MET A 68 -7.17 -3.78 -9.11
CA MET A 68 -7.36 -2.91 -7.95
C MET A 68 -8.78 -3.02 -7.40
N TYR A 69 -8.88 -3.08 -6.07
CA TYR A 69 -10.09 -3.03 -5.27
C TYR A 69 -10.01 -1.84 -4.30
N PRO A 70 -10.39 -0.63 -4.76
CA PRO A 70 -10.38 0.58 -3.94
C PRO A 70 -11.59 0.63 -3.00
N SER A 71 -11.68 1.71 -2.18
CA SER A 71 -12.85 1.99 -1.33
C SER A 71 -13.21 0.84 -0.38
N MET A 72 -12.22 0.19 0.21
CA MET A 72 -12.44 -0.89 1.20
C MET A 72 -13.25 -2.09 0.68
N GLN A 73 -13.28 -2.32 -0.64
CA GLN A 73 -14.05 -3.43 -1.23
C GLN A 73 -13.63 -4.81 -0.70
N LEU A 74 -12.39 -4.94 -0.21
CA LEU A 74 -11.87 -6.17 0.39
C LEU A 74 -11.67 -6.04 1.92
N GLY A 75 -12.29 -5.06 2.56
CA GLY A 75 -12.17 -4.75 3.97
C GLY A 75 -11.23 -3.58 4.26
N GLY A 76 -11.01 -3.30 5.54
CA GLY A 76 -10.08 -2.29 6.02
C GLY A 76 -8.62 -2.71 5.91
N GLU A 77 -7.71 -1.87 6.43
CA GLU A 77 -6.26 -2.15 6.34
C GLU A 77 -5.85 -3.41 7.09
N LYS A 78 -6.46 -3.68 8.25
CA LYS A 78 -6.18 -4.89 9.02
C LYS A 78 -6.52 -6.15 8.21
N GLU A 79 -7.71 -6.19 7.64
CA GLU A 79 -8.18 -7.30 6.81
C GLU A 79 -7.33 -7.46 5.55
N ALA A 80 -6.90 -6.33 4.92
CA ALA A 80 -6.01 -6.35 3.76
C ALA A 80 -4.63 -6.92 4.11
N ILE A 81 -4.05 -6.54 5.26
CA ILE A 81 -2.80 -7.11 5.77
C ILE A 81 -2.94 -8.63 5.96
N GLU A 82 -3.99 -9.07 6.67
CA GLU A 82 -4.24 -10.49 6.93
C GLU A 82 -4.43 -11.28 5.62
N GLN A 83 -5.16 -10.74 4.65
CA GLN A 83 -5.35 -11.36 3.33
C GLN A 83 -4.03 -11.47 2.54
N ALA A 84 -3.16 -10.45 2.60
CA ALA A 84 -1.84 -10.49 1.99
C ALA A 84 -0.95 -11.56 2.65
N GLN A 85 -0.97 -11.66 3.98
CA GLN A 85 -0.19 -12.65 4.74
C GLN A 85 -0.53 -14.09 4.31
N VAL A 86 -1.80 -14.38 4.08
CA VAL A 86 -2.24 -15.73 3.67
C VAL A 86 -2.24 -15.94 2.14
N GLY A 87 -1.97 -14.90 1.36
CA GLY A 87 -1.91 -14.96 -0.12
C GLY A 87 -3.28 -14.91 -0.80
N ALA A 88 -4.32 -14.41 -0.14
CA ALA A 88 -5.62 -14.19 -0.75
C ALA A 88 -5.63 -12.96 -1.68
N ILE A 89 -4.80 -11.96 -1.38
CA ILE A 89 -4.46 -10.83 -2.25
C ILE A 89 -2.95 -10.71 -2.42
N ALA A 90 -2.52 -10.04 -3.48
CA ALA A 90 -1.11 -9.84 -3.78
C ALA A 90 -0.57 -8.55 -3.16
N PHE A 91 -1.29 -7.45 -3.31
CA PHE A 91 -0.90 -6.14 -2.80
C PHE A 91 -1.89 -5.66 -1.74
N ALA A 92 -1.36 -5.06 -0.69
CA ALA A 92 -2.11 -4.18 0.20
C ALA A 92 -1.35 -2.85 0.34
N ARG A 93 -2.01 -1.73 0.02
CA ARG A 93 -1.51 -0.43 0.42
C ARG A 93 -2.09 -0.14 1.81
N VAL A 94 -1.21 0.11 2.75
CA VAL A 94 -1.59 0.26 4.17
C VAL A 94 -0.78 1.37 4.84
N SER A 95 -1.39 2.02 5.82
CA SER A 95 -0.69 2.94 6.69
C SER A 95 0.32 2.21 7.58
N VAL A 96 1.49 2.80 7.77
CA VAL A 96 2.45 2.31 8.78
C VAL A 96 1.84 2.28 10.18
N GLY A 97 0.84 3.14 10.43
CA GLY A 97 0.05 3.10 11.66
C GLY A 97 -0.66 1.76 11.87
N ALA A 98 -1.28 1.23 10.82
CA ALA A 98 -1.95 -0.07 10.86
C ALA A 98 -0.97 -1.26 10.80
N LEU A 99 0.21 -1.07 10.21
CA LEU A 99 1.23 -2.12 10.07
C LEU A 99 2.11 -2.27 11.32
N GLY A 100 2.25 -1.22 12.13
CA GLY A 100 3.05 -1.22 13.38
C GLY A 100 2.76 -2.36 14.34
N PRO A 101 1.51 -2.76 14.58
CA PRO A 101 1.19 -3.94 15.41
C PRO A 101 1.65 -5.28 14.81
N VAL A 102 1.96 -5.34 13.52
CA VAL A 102 2.45 -6.54 12.82
C VAL A 102 3.97 -6.59 12.80
N VAL A 103 4.61 -5.43 12.58
CA VAL A 103 6.07 -5.25 12.54
C VAL A 103 6.43 -4.07 13.43
N ASP A 104 6.86 -4.36 14.65
CA ASP A 104 6.98 -3.39 15.75
C ASP A 104 7.99 -2.26 15.46
N GLU A 105 9.03 -2.54 14.71
CA GLU A 105 10.04 -1.55 14.33
C GLU A 105 9.47 -0.36 13.54
N LEU A 106 8.37 -0.55 12.85
CA LEU A 106 7.68 0.51 12.12
C LEU A 106 7.06 1.57 13.04
N ASN A 107 6.83 1.23 14.30
CA ASN A 107 6.23 2.15 15.26
C ASN A 107 7.08 3.40 15.53
N VAL A 108 8.35 3.41 15.16
CA VAL A 108 9.18 4.62 15.24
C VAL A 108 8.59 5.78 14.41
N PHE A 109 7.90 5.47 13.30
CA PHE A 109 7.24 6.47 12.45
C PHE A 109 5.86 6.89 12.97
N ASN A 110 5.34 6.21 13.96
CA ASN A 110 4.05 6.48 14.60
C ASN A 110 4.16 7.41 15.82
N LEU A 111 5.37 7.88 16.13
CA LEU A 111 5.60 8.85 17.21
C LEU A 111 5.19 10.26 16.76
N PRO A 112 4.45 11.02 17.59
CA PRO A 112 4.11 12.40 17.28
C PRO A 112 5.36 13.25 17.06
N TYR A 113 5.31 14.12 16.05
CA TYR A 113 6.38 15.09 15.72
C TYR A 113 7.78 14.48 15.50
N VAL A 114 7.89 13.18 15.19
CA VAL A 114 9.17 12.53 14.88
C VAL A 114 9.81 13.12 13.61
N PHE A 115 8.99 13.51 12.66
CA PHE A 115 9.41 14.21 11.45
C PHE A 115 9.16 15.71 11.56
N ARG A 116 10.11 16.53 11.13
CA ARG A 116 9.99 17.99 11.12
C ARG A 116 9.00 18.50 10.06
N ASN A 117 8.90 17.79 8.95
CA ASN A 117 8.02 18.06 7.80
C ASN A 117 8.04 16.86 6.85
N THR A 118 7.20 16.89 5.81
CA THR A 118 7.10 15.84 4.80
C THR A 118 8.42 15.60 4.06
N THR A 119 9.17 16.66 3.72
CA THR A 119 10.49 16.50 3.08
C THR A 119 11.48 15.73 3.97
N HIS A 120 11.46 15.97 5.28
CA HIS A 120 12.29 15.19 6.20
C HIS A 120 11.88 13.71 6.20
N MET A 121 10.59 13.43 6.25
CA MET A 121 10.06 12.06 6.16
C MET A 121 10.49 11.39 4.85
N GLN A 122 10.30 12.06 3.71
CA GLN A 122 10.71 11.57 2.39
C GLN A 122 12.20 11.21 2.33
N ASN A 123 13.07 12.09 2.84
CA ASN A 123 14.52 11.84 2.89
C ASN A 123 14.87 10.60 3.75
N VAL A 124 14.10 10.32 4.79
CA VAL A 124 14.30 9.14 5.65
C VAL A 124 13.86 7.87 4.94
N ILE A 125 12.66 7.86 4.34
CA ILE A 125 12.13 6.67 3.66
C ILE A 125 12.83 6.36 2.34
N ASP A 126 13.43 7.36 1.67
CA ASP A 126 14.25 7.18 0.46
C ASP A 126 15.67 6.73 0.78
N GLY A 127 16.09 6.90 2.01
CA GLY A 127 17.43 6.60 2.48
C GLY A 127 17.57 5.17 3.03
N PRO A 128 18.75 4.89 3.61
CA PRO A 128 19.05 3.56 4.15
C PRO A 128 18.12 3.13 5.29
N ILE A 129 17.54 4.04 6.05
CA ILE A 129 16.57 3.73 7.10
C ILE A 129 15.28 3.18 6.48
N GLY A 130 14.78 3.82 5.42
CA GLY A 130 13.59 3.33 4.71
C GLY A 130 13.82 1.95 4.10
N GLN A 131 14.98 1.71 3.48
CA GLN A 131 15.30 0.40 2.92
C GLN A 131 15.40 -0.67 4.03
N ASP A 132 16.08 -0.37 5.14
CA ASP A 132 16.19 -1.28 6.28
C ASP A 132 14.81 -1.68 6.83
N LEU A 133 13.86 -0.74 6.89
CA LEU A 133 12.50 -1.03 7.34
C LEU A 133 11.68 -1.86 6.34
N LEU A 134 11.84 -1.65 5.02
CA LEU A 134 11.25 -2.55 4.00
C LEU A 134 11.81 -3.96 4.15
N ASP A 135 13.11 -4.08 4.37
CA ASP A 135 13.79 -5.36 4.60
C ASP A 135 13.31 -6.03 5.90
N LYS A 136 13.09 -5.25 6.97
CA LYS A 136 12.52 -5.77 8.23
C LYS A 136 11.12 -6.33 8.03
N VAL A 137 10.25 -5.66 7.27
CA VAL A 137 8.93 -6.20 6.91
C VAL A 137 9.09 -7.53 6.18
N THR A 138 9.96 -7.57 5.18
CA THR A 138 10.22 -8.77 4.36
C THR A 138 10.76 -9.93 5.20
N ASN A 139 11.65 -9.66 6.14
CA ASN A 139 12.33 -10.65 6.97
C ASN A 139 11.63 -10.93 8.31
N SER A 140 10.51 -10.27 8.59
CA SER A 140 9.76 -10.40 9.85
C SER A 140 9.16 -11.79 10.09
N GLY A 141 9.08 -12.64 9.06
CA GLY A 141 8.35 -13.90 9.14
C GLY A 141 6.82 -13.75 9.15
N LYS A 142 6.31 -12.54 8.92
CA LYS A 142 4.86 -12.25 8.93
C LYS A 142 4.17 -12.50 7.58
N GLY A 143 4.83 -13.12 6.61
CA GLY A 143 4.22 -13.45 5.32
C GLY A 143 4.06 -12.27 4.36
N LEU A 144 4.80 -11.19 4.60
CA LEU A 144 4.78 -9.96 3.80
C LEU A 144 6.15 -9.67 3.17
N VAL A 145 6.13 -8.92 2.08
CA VAL A 145 7.29 -8.27 1.48
C VAL A 145 7.04 -6.76 1.52
N GLY A 146 7.94 -5.98 2.11
CA GLY A 146 7.93 -4.52 2.03
C GLY A 146 8.36 -4.10 0.62
N LEU A 147 7.46 -3.54 -0.18
CA LEU A 147 7.72 -3.29 -1.60
C LEU A 147 8.11 -1.86 -1.90
N ALA A 148 7.35 -0.89 -1.39
CA ALA A 148 7.58 0.53 -1.64
C ALA A 148 6.92 1.38 -0.56
N TRP A 149 7.46 2.59 -0.38
CA TRP A 149 6.86 3.63 0.44
C TRP A 149 5.91 4.50 -0.40
N MET A 150 4.93 5.10 0.26
CA MET A 150 4.04 6.11 -0.30
C MET A 150 3.90 7.26 0.68
N ASP A 151 3.63 8.45 0.17
CA ASP A 151 3.33 9.63 0.99
C ASP A 151 1.87 9.57 1.48
N ALA A 152 1.62 10.29 2.57
CA ALA A 152 0.26 10.51 3.10
C ALA A 152 0.11 11.91 3.73
N GLY A 153 1.09 12.78 3.52
CA GLY A 153 1.08 14.12 4.09
C GLY A 153 1.05 14.13 5.61
N ALA A 154 0.69 15.29 6.19
CA ALA A 154 0.55 15.47 7.62
C ALA A 154 -0.87 15.19 8.10
N ARG A 155 -0.99 14.55 9.28
CA ARG A 155 -2.25 14.22 9.92
C ARG A 155 -2.63 15.28 10.93
N ASN A 156 -3.92 15.58 10.97
CA ASN A 156 -4.52 16.68 11.71
C ASN A 156 -5.80 16.24 12.40
N PHE A 157 -6.12 16.83 13.55
CA PHE A 157 -7.38 16.56 14.22
C PHE A 157 -8.57 17.22 13.53
N TYR A 158 -9.69 16.52 13.46
CA TYR A 158 -10.98 17.08 13.06
C TYR A 158 -12.12 16.51 13.93
N ASN A 159 -13.18 17.29 14.11
CA ASN A 159 -14.24 16.87 15.01
C ASN A 159 -15.61 17.50 14.64
N THR A 160 -16.65 17.00 15.32
CA THR A 160 -18.04 17.42 15.14
C THR A 160 -18.50 18.52 16.10
N LYS A 161 -17.69 18.89 17.09
CA LYS A 161 -18.14 19.65 18.29
C LYS A 161 -17.71 21.11 18.28
N LYS A 162 -16.39 21.38 18.22
CA LYS A 162 -15.82 22.73 18.42
C LYS A 162 -14.43 22.86 17.82
N PRO A 163 -13.94 24.09 17.57
CA PRO A 163 -12.54 24.30 17.23
C PRO A 163 -11.61 23.78 18.34
N ILE A 164 -10.53 23.11 17.95
CA ILE A 164 -9.43 22.72 18.82
C ILE A 164 -8.32 23.76 18.64
N LYS A 165 -7.97 24.51 19.67
CA LYS A 165 -6.89 25.52 19.66
C LYS A 165 -5.75 25.15 20.58
N THR A 166 -6.03 24.32 21.58
CA THR A 166 -5.08 23.86 22.58
C THR A 166 -5.38 22.40 22.93
N MET A 167 -4.43 21.69 23.53
CA MET A 167 -4.64 20.32 24.04
C MET A 167 -5.80 20.25 25.04
N ALA A 168 -6.06 21.31 25.80
CA ALA A 168 -7.18 21.37 26.74
C ALA A 168 -8.54 21.24 26.04
N ASP A 169 -8.64 21.61 24.77
CA ASP A 169 -9.86 21.49 23.97
C ASP A 169 -10.19 20.05 23.60
N LEU A 170 -9.21 19.14 23.61
CA LEU A 170 -9.40 17.70 23.40
C LEU A 170 -10.00 16.98 24.62
N LYS A 171 -9.99 17.64 25.81
CA LYS A 171 -10.42 17.02 27.05
C LYS A 171 -11.83 16.44 26.95
N GLY A 172 -11.91 15.12 27.16
CA GLY A 172 -13.15 14.35 27.14
C GLY A 172 -13.68 14.00 25.75
N MET A 173 -13.07 14.49 24.66
CA MET A 173 -13.46 14.10 23.31
C MET A 173 -13.06 12.65 23.05
N LYS A 174 -13.99 11.86 22.52
CA LYS A 174 -13.71 10.56 21.94
C LYS A 174 -13.13 10.75 20.54
N VAL A 175 -11.83 10.49 20.39
CA VAL A 175 -11.12 10.66 19.13
C VAL A 175 -10.82 9.29 18.54
N ARG A 176 -11.38 9.03 17.36
CA ARG A 176 -11.03 7.82 16.62
C ARG A 176 -9.59 7.88 16.17
N VAL A 177 -8.89 6.80 16.34
CA VAL A 177 -7.52 6.59 15.87
C VAL A 177 -7.40 5.25 15.15
N MET A 178 -6.29 5.04 14.42
CA MET A 178 -6.00 3.73 13.83
C MET A 178 -5.85 2.63 14.88
N GLY A 179 -6.03 1.38 14.48
CA GLY A 179 -5.95 0.19 15.32
C GLY A 179 -4.53 -0.13 15.84
N ASN A 180 -3.89 0.85 16.48
CA ASN A 180 -2.56 0.74 17.04
C ASN A 180 -2.56 1.34 18.46
N PRO A 181 -2.06 0.61 19.49
CA PRO A 181 -2.00 1.11 20.85
C PRO A 181 -1.28 2.47 21.00
N MET A 182 -0.23 2.74 20.20
CA MET A 182 0.48 4.02 20.23
C MET A 182 -0.41 5.21 19.89
N PHE A 183 -1.33 5.05 18.93
CA PHE A 183 -2.26 6.12 18.57
C PHE A 183 -3.31 6.34 19.67
N VAL A 184 -3.73 5.28 20.34
CA VAL A 184 -4.62 5.41 21.52
C VAL A 184 -3.93 6.18 22.62
N GLU A 185 -2.68 5.81 22.95
CA GLU A 185 -1.89 6.49 23.96
C GLU A 185 -1.58 7.94 23.59
N MET A 186 -1.27 8.21 22.33
CA MET A 186 -1.10 9.56 21.82
C MET A 186 -2.34 10.42 22.09
N ALA A 187 -3.52 9.98 21.68
CA ALA A 187 -4.76 10.74 21.86
C ALA A 187 -5.08 10.94 23.36
N ASN A 188 -4.82 9.92 24.20
CA ASN A 188 -4.99 10.00 25.66
C ASN A 188 -4.01 10.99 26.30
N SER A 189 -2.74 10.97 25.90
CA SER A 189 -1.71 11.88 26.41
C SER A 189 -1.98 13.34 26.06
N MET A 190 -2.65 13.59 24.92
CA MET A 190 -3.10 14.91 24.51
C MET A 190 -4.41 15.36 25.18
N GLY A 191 -4.98 14.54 26.07
CA GLY A 191 -6.17 14.87 26.86
C GLY A 191 -7.50 14.38 26.28
N GLY A 192 -7.50 13.75 25.12
CA GLY A 192 -8.66 13.08 24.54
C GLY A 192 -8.89 11.68 25.11
N ASN A 193 -9.83 10.96 24.53
CA ASN A 193 -10.06 9.54 24.74
C ASN A 193 -9.88 8.83 23.38
N GLY A 194 -8.74 8.18 23.19
CA GLY A 194 -8.42 7.46 21.96
C GLY A 194 -9.31 6.23 21.78
N VAL A 195 -9.99 6.13 20.64
CA VAL A 195 -10.85 5.00 20.29
C VAL A 195 -10.29 4.34 19.03
N ALA A 196 -9.67 3.18 19.19
CA ALA A 196 -9.16 2.39 18.07
C ALA A 196 -10.33 1.84 17.24
N MET A 197 -10.32 2.12 15.93
CA MET A 197 -11.42 1.74 15.04
C MET A 197 -10.94 1.64 13.59
N GLY A 198 -11.47 0.66 12.83
CA GLY A 198 -11.22 0.54 11.39
C GLY A 198 -11.64 1.80 10.61
N TYR A 199 -10.97 2.05 9.49
CA TYR A 199 -11.22 3.27 8.70
C TYR A 199 -12.62 3.26 8.06
N ASP A 200 -13.11 2.09 7.69
CA ASP A 200 -14.46 1.83 7.17
C ASP A 200 -15.61 2.32 8.07
N GLN A 201 -15.36 2.45 9.36
CA GLN A 201 -16.36 2.82 10.37
C GLN A 201 -16.37 4.31 10.68
N VAL A 202 -15.34 5.08 10.28
CA VAL A 202 -15.10 6.44 10.76
C VAL A 202 -16.23 7.40 10.42
N PHE A 203 -16.68 7.42 9.15
CA PHE A 203 -17.75 8.32 8.73
C PHE A 203 -19.03 8.11 9.56
N ASN A 204 -19.46 6.85 9.68
CA ASN A 204 -20.67 6.52 10.44
C ASN A 204 -20.51 6.80 11.94
N ALA A 205 -19.33 6.55 12.51
CA ALA A 205 -19.05 6.80 13.92
C ALA A 205 -19.07 8.30 14.26
N LEU A 206 -18.57 9.14 13.35
CA LEU A 206 -18.68 10.61 13.45
C LEU A 206 -20.14 11.07 13.29
N GLN A 207 -20.86 10.55 12.30
CA GLN A 207 -22.22 10.92 12.02
C GLN A 207 -23.18 10.60 13.18
N THR A 208 -23.00 9.44 13.79
CA THR A 208 -23.85 8.95 14.88
C THR A 208 -23.39 9.40 16.28
N GLY A 209 -22.21 10.04 16.37
CA GLY A 209 -21.66 10.50 17.65
C GLY A 209 -21.05 9.38 18.52
N VAL A 210 -20.76 8.22 17.94
CA VAL A 210 -19.98 7.16 18.60
C VAL A 210 -18.61 7.70 18.97
N VAL A 211 -18.01 8.51 18.08
CA VAL A 211 -16.83 9.33 18.34
C VAL A 211 -17.14 10.80 18.07
N ASP A 212 -16.42 11.68 18.75
CA ASP A 212 -16.57 13.14 18.60
C ASP A 212 -15.65 13.69 17.49
N GLY A 213 -14.55 13.02 17.23
CA GLY A 213 -13.54 13.41 16.25
C GLY A 213 -12.71 12.24 15.77
N ALA A 214 -11.81 12.55 14.85
CA ALA A 214 -10.80 11.68 14.33
C ALA A 214 -9.56 12.50 13.93
N GLU A 215 -8.55 11.86 13.38
CA GLU A 215 -7.36 12.51 12.86
C GLU A 215 -6.99 11.88 11.51
N ASN A 216 -6.60 12.70 10.55
CA ASN A 216 -6.12 12.25 9.24
C ASN A 216 -5.56 13.46 8.44
N ASN A 217 -5.03 13.16 7.23
CA ASN A 217 -4.59 14.16 6.27
C ASN A 217 -5.77 14.84 5.55
N PRO A 218 -5.57 16.04 4.96
CA PRO A 218 -6.62 16.76 4.26
C PRO A 218 -7.24 16.00 3.07
N PRO A 219 -6.46 15.33 2.19
CA PRO A 219 -7.04 14.52 1.11
C PRO A 219 -8.02 13.46 1.59
N SER A 220 -7.66 12.65 2.60
CA SER A 220 -8.58 11.65 3.16
C SER A 220 -9.85 12.29 3.71
N PHE A 221 -9.72 13.42 4.42
CA PHE A 221 -10.86 14.14 4.95
C PHE A 221 -11.85 14.59 3.86
N VAL A 222 -11.34 14.95 2.68
CA VAL A 222 -12.15 15.38 1.53
C VAL A 222 -12.66 14.20 0.72
N PHE A 223 -11.79 13.26 0.29
CA PHE A 223 -12.18 12.14 -0.56
C PHE A 223 -13.19 11.20 0.09
N ASP A 224 -13.07 10.99 1.40
CA ASP A 224 -13.99 10.14 2.16
C ASP A 224 -15.15 10.92 2.80
N ASN A 225 -15.33 12.16 2.38
CA ASN A 225 -16.46 13.03 2.75
C ASN A 225 -16.59 13.30 4.26
N HIS A 226 -15.55 13.13 5.07
CA HIS A 226 -15.60 13.38 6.50
C HIS A 226 -15.99 14.82 6.84
N TYR A 227 -15.70 15.78 5.95
CA TYR A 227 -16.13 17.18 6.07
C TYR A 227 -17.66 17.36 6.13
N GLN A 228 -18.44 16.39 5.67
CA GLN A 228 -19.90 16.45 5.75
C GLN A 228 -20.40 16.30 7.17
N VAL A 229 -19.70 15.53 7.98
CA VAL A 229 -20.08 15.19 9.37
C VAL A 229 -19.21 15.89 10.42
N ALA A 230 -17.94 16.19 10.14
CA ALA A 230 -17.04 16.91 11.02
C ALA A 230 -16.72 18.29 10.45
N LYS A 231 -17.12 19.36 11.16
CA LYS A 231 -17.04 20.73 10.65
C LYS A 231 -15.81 21.51 11.13
N PHE A 232 -15.06 20.97 12.05
CA PHE A 232 -13.87 21.61 12.63
C PHE A 232 -12.64 20.80 12.29
N TYR A 233 -11.72 21.39 11.55
CA TYR A 233 -10.44 20.83 11.17
C TYR A 233 -9.32 21.71 11.74
N THR A 234 -8.40 21.13 12.47
CA THR A 234 -7.30 21.84 13.13
C THR A 234 -5.99 21.43 12.47
N ILE A 235 -5.29 22.39 11.88
CA ILE A 235 -3.98 22.14 11.24
C ILE A 235 -2.93 22.15 12.37
N ASP A 236 -2.64 20.99 12.91
CA ASP A 236 -1.67 20.79 13.98
C ASP A 236 -0.50 19.85 13.60
N GLU A 237 -0.65 19.15 12.48
CA GLU A 237 0.40 18.31 11.86
C GLU A 237 1.11 17.40 12.88
N HIS A 238 0.36 16.83 13.82
CA HIS A 238 0.92 16.06 14.93
C HIS A 238 1.61 14.77 14.49
N LEU A 239 1.29 14.25 13.31
CA LEU A 239 1.89 13.05 12.74
C LEU A 239 2.15 13.24 11.23
N ILE A 240 3.25 12.67 10.76
CA ILE A 240 3.54 12.44 9.35
C ILE A 240 3.82 10.94 9.23
N VAL A 241 2.78 10.16 8.95
CA VAL A 241 2.87 8.70 8.89
C VAL A 241 2.90 8.27 7.44
N PRO A 242 4.00 7.70 6.95
CA PRO A 242 4.06 7.21 5.59
C PRO A 242 3.15 5.99 5.40
N GLU A 243 2.82 5.73 4.16
CA GLU A 243 2.12 4.54 3.72
C GLU A 243 3.12 3.52 3.16
N MET A 244 2.74 2.25 3.13
CA MET A 244 3.54 1.19 2.54
C MET A 244 2.71 0.34 1.61
N VAL A 245 3.26 0.02 0.46
CA VAL A 245 2.78 -1.08 -0.36
C VAL A 245 3.47 -2.35 0.11
N VAL A 246 2.70 -3.25 0.71
CA VAL A 246 3.17 -4.59 1.05
C VAL A 246 2.69 -5.60 0.03
N PHE A 247 3.50 -6.63 -0.21
CA PHE A 247 3.16 -7.71 -1.12
C PHE A 247 3.11 -9.04 -0.37
N SER A 248 2.24 -9.94 -0.80
CA SER A 248 2.14 -11.28 -0.23
C SER A 248 3.41 -12.08 -0.48
N LYS A 249 4.09 -12.50 0.61
CA LYS A 249 5.27 -13.36 0.51
C LYS A 249 4.96 -14.70 -0.16
N LYS A 250 3.77 -15.23 0.09
CA LYS A 250 3.31 -16.50 -0.49
C LYS A 250 3.17 -16.40 -2.02
N ILE A 251 2.64 -15.29 -2.54
CA ILE A 251 2.56 -15.06 -3.99
C ILE A 251 3.95 -14.70 -4.54
N TRP A 252 4.74 -13.87 -3.83
CA TRP A 252 6.09 -13.49 -4.19
C TRP A 252 6.98 -14.68 -4.50
N ASP A 253 6.90 -15.73 -3.68
CA ASP A 253 7.73 -16.93 -3.82
C ASP A 253 7.35 -17.79 -5.05
N THR A 254 6.20 -17.51 -5.68
CA THR A 254 5.78 -18.14 -6.94
C THR A 254 6.27 -17.41 -8.19
N LEU A 255 6.78 -16.19 -8.03
CA LEU A 255 7.24 -15.34 -9.12
C LEU A 255 8.69 -15.64 -9.48
N SER A 256 9.05 -15.45 -10.75
CA SER A 256 10.44 -15.54 -11.18
C SER A 256 11.27 -14.38 -10.59
N LYS A 257 12.59 -14.53 -10.57
CA LYS A 257 13.49 -13.47 -10.09
C LYS A 257 13.37 -12.19 -10.91
N GLU A 258 13.14 -12.33 -12.22
CA GLU A 258 12.91 -11.21 -13.14
C GLU A 258 11.61 -10.47 -12.77
N GLU A 259 10.54 -11.22 -12.49
CA GLU A 259 9.25 -10.63 -12.09
C GLU A 259 9.34 -9.96 -10.72
N GLN A 260 10.04 -10.56 -9.76
CA GLN A 260 10.34 -9.95 -8.47
C GLN A 260 11.12 -8.63 -8.65
N ALA A 261 12.13 -8.62 -9.53
CA ALA A 261 12.90 -7.42 -9.82
C ALA A 261 12.06 -6.31 -10.48
N LEU A 262 11.12 -6.67 -11.37
CA LEU A 262 10.18 -5.72 -11.96
C LEU A 262 9.25 -5.10 -10.92
N LEU A 263 8.76 -5.89 -9.97
CA LEU A 263 7.93 -5.40 -8.85
C LEU A 263 8.68 -4.38 -7.99
N VAL A 264 9.92 -4.68 -7.61
CA VAL A 264 10.76 -3.74 -6.84
C VAL A 264 10.99 -2.46 -7.64
N LYS A 265 11.39 -2.59 -8.92
CA LYS A 265 11.62 -1.44 -9.80
C LYS A 265 10.39 -0.55 -9.91
N PHE A 266 9.24 -1.13 -10.23
CA PHE A 266 8.01 -0.36 -10.44
C PHE A 266 7.43 0.17 -9.12
N GLY A 267 7.67 -0.50 -7.99
CA GLY A 267 7.38 0.02 -6.66
C GLY A 267 8.16 1.30 -6.37
N HIS A 268 9.47 1.31 -6.62
CA HIS A 268 10.30 2.52 -6.45
C HIS A 268 9.90 3.65 -7.41
N GLU A 269 9.58 3.33 -8.66
CA GLU A 269 9.08 4.34 -9.60
C GLU A 269 7.75 4.93 -9.12
N ALA A 270 6.81 4.07 -8.67
CA ALA A 270 5.52 4.49 -8.16
C ALA A 270 5.64 5.39 -6.91
N GLN A 271 6.60 5.13 -6.03
CA GLN A 271 6.90 5.98 -4.88
C GLN A 271 7.25 7.43 -5.30
N GLN A 272 8.01 7.61 -6.38
CA GLN A 272 8.38 8.93 -6.88
C GLN A 272 7.25 9.62 -7.67
N GLU A 273 6.43 8.84 -8.35
CA GLU A 273 5.30 9.34 -9.14
C GLU A 273 4.13 9.74 -8.24
N GLU A 274 3.87 8.95 -7.20
CA GLU A 274 2.82 9.22 -6.22
C GLU A 274 3.04 10.56 -5.48
N ARG A 275 4.27 10.92 -5.14
CA ARG A 275 4.60 12.23 -4.54
C ARG A 275 4.13 13.40 -5.38
N LYS A 276 4.30 13.30 -6.71
CA LYS A 276 3.83 14.36 -7.62
C LYS A 276 2.31 14.49 -7.61
N LEU A 277 1.60 13.38 -7.36
CA LEU A 277 0.16 13.41 -7.20
C LEU A 277 -0.24 14.08 -5.88
N TRP A 278 0.58 13.94 -4.83
CA TRP A 278 0.38 14.62 -3.55
C TRP A 278 0.60 16.14 -3.61
N GLU A 279 1.48 16.63 -4.46
CA GLU A 279 1.75 18.07 -4.63
C GLU A 279 0.51 18.88 -5.06
N VAL A 280 -0.54 18.22 -5.52
CA VAL A 280 -1.79 18.85 -5.98
C VAL A 280 -2.74 19.11 -4.81
N TYR A 281 -2.52 18.49 -3.66
CA TYR A 281 -3.37 18.57 -2.47
C TYR A 281 -2.68 19.29 -1.31
#